data_e081d591e37ac19958a87163b6385f22
#
_entry.id   e081d591e37ac19958a87163b6385f22
#
_cell.length_a   1.000
_cell.length_b   1.000
_cell.length_c   1.000
_cell.angle_alpha   90.00
_cell.angle_beta   90.00
_cell.angle_gamma   90.00
#
_symmetry.space_group_name_H-M   'P 1'
#
loop_
_entity.id
_entity.type
_entity.pdbx_description
1 polymer ?
#
loop_
_entity_poly.entity_id
_entity_poly.type
_entity_poly.pdbx_seq_one_letter_code
_entity_poly.pdbx_strand_id
1 'polypeptide(L)'
;MNVYNENFFTDLSPYRLLWEITSDGQPVLSGTVERLDVAPQTTAAVTLGYKPEQVYALGGELLLTVRYQLRERQGLLDALYEVAADQLTLRGDDPAARFAATAPAGTLRVADKTVSGEGFSVSFDPKSGFIRSYRLRNVELLAGPVRPNFYRAATDNDLGVRQTGKYPDSQMWAKAEPQLTGFALTPGDSEVKAIADYTLPNVGAK
;
A
#
# COMPACT_ATOMS: atom_id res chain seq x y z
N MET A 1 5.25 10.46 -23.14
CA MET A 1 4.42 9.25 -22.89
C MET A 1 3.53 8.99 -24.08
N ASN A 2 3.05 7.76 -24.27
CA ASN A 2 2.05 7.45 -25.28
C ASN A 2 0.66 7.50 -24.64
N VAL A 3 -0.29 8.14 -25.33
CA VAL A 3 -1.70 8.22 -24.94
C VAL A 3 -2.52 7.53 -26.02
N TYR A 4 -3.30 6.53 -25.63
CA TYR A 4 -4.27 5.86 -26.48
C TYR A 4 -5.65 6.44 -26.23
N ASN A 5 -6.34 6.83 -27.30
CA ASN A 5 -7.72 7.32 -27.24
C ASN A 5 -8.70 6.17 -27.45
N GLU A 6 -9.38 5.75 -26.40
CA GLU A 6 -10.37 4.67 -26.46
C GLU A 6 -11.74 5.09 -27.02
N ASN A 7 -11.99 6.40 -27.20
CA ASN A 7 -13.23 6.86 -27.79
C ASN A 7 -13.35 6.40 -29.26
N PHE A 8 -14.54 6.07 -29.68
CA PHE A 8 -14.81 5.66 -31.08
C PHE A 8 -15.01 6.84 -32.04
N PHE A 9 -15.53 7.97 -31.57
CA PHE A 9 -15.97 9.06 -32.40
C PHE A 9 -15.41 10.42 -32.01
N THR A 10 -14.80 10.54 -30.83
CA THR A 10 -14.35 11.82 -30.27
C THR A 10 -12.84 11.79 -30.08
N ASP A 11 -12.14 12.82 -30.57
CA ASP A 11 -10.75 13.04 -30.26
C ASP A 11 -10.54 13.52 -28.82
N LEU A 12 -9.30 13.69 -28.39
CA LEU A 12 -8.99 14.14 -27.04
C LEU A 12 -8.81 15.67 -26.93
N SER A 13 -9.12 16.46 -27.97
CA SER A 13 -8.97 17.92 -27.93
C SER A 13 -9.84 18.65 -26.89
N PRO A 14 -11.01 18.10 -26.45
CA PRO A 14 -11.78 18.69 -25.35
C PRO A 14 -11.10 18.59 -23.98
N TYR A 15 -10.03 17.82 -23.86
CA TYR A 15 -9.36 17.57 -22.58
C TYR A 15 -8.01 18.27 -22.52
N ARG A 16 -7.59 18.61 -21.30
CA ARG A 16 -6.22 18.94 -20.92
C ARG A 16 -5.67 17.83 -20.03
N LEU A 17 -4.36 17.66 -20.03
CA LEU A 17 -3.69 16.67 -19.19
C LEU A 17 -2.83 17.40 -18.17
N LEU A 18 -3.13 17.19 -16.90
CA LEU A 18 -2.28 17.56 -15.79
C LEU A 18 -1.37 16.38 -15.48
N TRP A 19 -0.11 16.66 -15.18
CA TRP A 19 0.83 15.64 -14.75
C TRP A 19 1.61 16.09 -13.53
N GLU A 20 1.92 15.14 -12.67
CA GLU A 20 2.71 15.35 -11.47
C GLU A 20 3.67 14.17 -11.28
N ILE A 21 4.92 14.45 -10.98
CA ILE A 21 5.90 13.45 -10.57
C ILE A 21 6.13 13.60 -9.08
N THR A 22 6.01 12.49 -8.36
CA THR A 22 6.33 12.39 -6.93
C THR A 22 7.60 11.57 -6.73
N SER A 23 8.39 11.94 -5.72
CA SER A 23 9.52 11.16 -5.20
C SER A 23 9.23 10.81 -3.75
N ASP A 24 9.15 9.51 -3.44
CA ASP A 24 8.73 8.99 -2.12
C ASP A 24 7.45 9.67 -1.59
N GLY A 25 6.46 9.84 -2.48
CA GLY A 25 5.18 10.46 -2.18
C GLY A 25 5.19 12.00 -2.09
N GLN A 26 6.34 12.67 -2.26
CA GLN A 26 6.43 14.13 -2.26
C GLN A 26 6.41 14.67 -3.70
N PRO A 27 5.54 15.64 -4.03
CA PRO A 27 5.53 16.28 -5.33
C PRO A 27 6.86 16.99 -5.62
N VAL A 28 7.45 16.71 -6.78
CA VAL A 28 8.75 17.26 -7.19
C VAL A 28 8.69 18.02 -8.51
N LEU A 29 7.85 17.60 -9.44
CA LEU A 29 7.64 18.25 -10.72
C LEU A 29 6.17 18.12 -11.12
N SER A 30 5.64 19.13 -11.77
CA SER A 30 4.28 19.11 -12.31
C SER A 30 4.16 20.01 -13.53
N GLY A 31 3.10 19.80 -14.29
CA GLY A 31 2.80 20.65 -15.43
C GLY A 31 1.47 20.29 -16.08
N THR A 32 1.18 20.99 -17.17
CA THR A 32 -0.06 20.83 -17.93
C THR A 32 0.23 20.76 -19.42
N VAL A 33 -0.44 19.85 -20.11
CA VAL A 33 -0.58 19.85 -21.57
C VAL A 33 -1.99 20.36 -21.86
N GLU A 34 -2.10 21.58 -22.34
CA GLU A 34 -3.39 22.27 -22.46
C GLU A 34 -4.31 21.67 -23.51
N ARG A 35 -3.77 20.94 -24.48
CA ARG A 35 -4.55 20.31 -25.54
C ARG A 35 -3.95 18.98 -25.96
N LEU A 36 -4.80 18.00 -26.16
CA LEU A 36 -4.44 16.67 -26.62
C LEU A 36 -4.99 16.45 -28.03
N ASP A 37 -4.11 16.36 -29.03
CA ASP A 37 -4.49 16.08 -30.40
C ASP A 37 -4.31 14.57 -30.69
N VAL A 38 -5.21 13.76 -30.16
CA VAL A 38 -5.22 12.30 -30.35
C VAL A 38 -6.55 11.88 -30.96
N ALA A 39 -6.50 11.40 -32.20
CA ALA A 39 -7.69 10.96 -32.90
C ALA A 39 -8.33 9.71 -32.25
N PRO A 40 -9.63 9.45 -32.54
CA PRO A 40 -10.31 8.25 -32.03
C PRO A 40 -9.57 6.97 -32.39
N GLN A 41 -9.53 6.00 -31.45
CA GLN A 41 -8.93 4.68 -31.63
C GLN A 41 -7.46 4.72 -32.10
N THR A 42 -6.72 5.80 -31.77
CA THR A 42 -5.31 5.94 -32.11
C THR A 42 -4.45 6.20 -30.89
N THR A 43 -3.16 5.97 -31.06
CA THR A 43 -2.13 6.32 -30.08
C THR A 43 -1.30 7.49 -30.58
N ALA A 44 -1.05 8.47 -29.74
CA ALA A 44 -0.12 9.55 -30.03
C ALA A 44 0.89 9.77 -28.89
N ALA A 45 2.09 10.22 -29.25
CA ALA A 45 3.09 10.62 -28.29
C ALA A 45 2.76 12.01 -27.74
N VAL A 46 2.63 12.12 -26.41
CA VAL A 46 2.41 13.37 -25.71
C VAL A 46 3.69 13.72 -24.92
N THR A 47 4.22 14.90 -25.20
CA THR A 47 5.41 15.41 -24.50
C THR A 47 5.00 16.09 -23.21
N LEU A 48 5.50 15.58 -22.09
CA LEU A 48 5.40 16.23 -20.79
C LEU A 48 6.58 17.19 -20.64
N GLY A 49 6.35 18.36 -20.11
CA GLY A 49 7.32 19.48 -20.14
C GLY A 49 8.50 19.34 -19.15
N TYR A 50 8.96 18.13 -18.84
CA TYR A 50 10.13 17.91 -17.99
C TYR A 50 11.30 17.29 -18.79
N LYS A 51 12.52 17.48 -18.26
CA LYS A 51 13.71 16.83 -18.80
C LYS A 51 13.98 15.52 -18.04
N PRO A 52 14.20 14.39 -18.75
CA PRO A 52 14.45 13.10 -18.11
C PRO A 52 15.57 13.13 -17.04
N GLU A 53 16.62 13.93 -17.26
CA GLU A 53 17.74 14.06 -16.35
C GLU A 53 17.32 14.64 -14.98
N GLN A 54 16.33 15.53 -14.95
CA GLN A 54 15.80 16.11 -13.72
C GLN A 54 15.11 15.03 -12.87
N VAL A 55 14.43 14.07 -13.51
CA VAL A 55 13.71 12.99 -12.84
C VAL A 55 14.67 11.90 -12.38
N TYR A 56 15.59 11.47 -13.24
CA TYR A 56 16.53 10.40 -12.90
C TYR A 56 17.56 10.78 -11.83
N ALA A 57 17.81 12.07 -11.63
CA ALA A 57 18.65 12.57 -10.54
C ALA A 57 18.00 12.47 -9.16
N LEU A 58 16.68 12.28 -9.09
CA LEU A 58 15.94 12.13 -7.84
C LEU A 58 16.15 10.73 -7.26
N GLY A 59 16.12 10.63 -5.93
CA GLY A 59 16.15 9.35 -5.21
C GLY A 59 14.76 8.71 -5.06
N GLY A 60 14.72 7.52 -4.48
CA GLY A 60 13.48 6.88 -4.04
C GLY A 60 12.57 6.35 -5.14
N GLU A 61 11.33 6.07 -4.77
CA GLU A 61 10.26 5.71 -5.69
C GLU A 61 9.80 6.93 -6.49
N LEU A 62 9.68 6.78 -7.81
CA LEU A 62 9.20 7.84 -8.69
C LEU A 62 7.91 7.41 -9.38
N LEU A 63 6.84 8.16 -9.12
CA LEU A 63 5.53 7.94 -9.73
C LEU A 63 5.15 9.16 -10.57
N LEU A 64 4.62 8.90 -11.77
CA LEU A 64 3.99 9.90 -12.63
C LEU A 64 2.47 9.72 -12.55
N THR A 65 1.79 10.68 -11.96
CA THR A 65 0.32 10.74 -11.98
C THR A 65 -0.12 11.66 -13.10
N VAL A 66 -1.05 11.19 -13.92
CA VAL A 66 -1.68 11.96 -14.98
C VAL A 66 -3.18 12.06 -14.74
N ARG A 67 -3.75 13.23 -15.00
CA ARG A 67 -5.18 13.52 -14.81
C ARG A 67 -5.72 14.23 -16.03
N TYR A 68 -6.82 13.73 -16.53
CA TYR A 68 -7.49 14.30 -17.69
C TYR A 68 -8.68 15.12 -17.22
N GLN A 69 -8.71 16.40 -17.59
CA GLN A 69 -9.78 17.32 -17.21
C GLN A 69 -10.43 17.95 -18.43
N LEU A 70 -11.74 18.17 -18.34
CA LEU A 70 -12.46 18.95 -19.35
C LEU A 70 -11.89 20.36 -19.43
N ARG A 71 -11.63 20.86 -20.65
CA ARG A 71 -11.23 22.25 -20.87
C ARG A 71 -12.41 23.20 -20.73
N GLU A 72 -13.58 22.77 -21.17
CA GLU A 72 -14.83 23.52 -21.13
C GLU A 72 -15.95 22.65 -20.58
N ARG A 73 -17.05 23.29 -20.19
CA ARG A 73 -18.24 22.57 -19.72
C ARG A 73 -18.82 21.68 -20.83
N GLN A 74 -19.13 20.43 -20.49
CA GLN A 74 -19.80 19.48 -21.38
C GLN A 74 -21.04 18.88 -20.67
N GLY A 75 -22.21 19.23 -21.18
CA GLY A 75 -23.49 18.77 -20.61
C GLY A 75 -23.63 19.16 -19.14
N LEU A 76 -23.66 18.19 -18.24
CA LEU A 76 -23.78 18.39 -16.78
C LEU A 76 -22.43 18.51 -16.08
N LEU A 77 -21.33 18.29 -16.78
CA LEU A 77 -19.99 18.34 -16.20
C LEU A 77 -19.39 19.74 -16.41
N ASP A 78 -18.95 20.35 -15.35
CA ASP A 78 -18.32 21.68 -15.39
C ASP A 78 -16.93 21.62 -16.05
N ALA A 79 -16.43 22.78 -16.47
CA ALA A 79 -15.03 22.91 -16.86
C ALA A 79 -14.12 22.47 -15.70
N LEU A 80 -12.98 21.87 -16.04
CA LEU A 80 -11.98 21.32 -15.10
C LEU A 80 -12.44 20.05 -14.35
N TYR A 81 -13.62 19.51 -14.68
CA TYR A 81 -14.02 18.22 -14.15
C TYR A 81 -13.02 17.14 -14.58
N GLU A 82 -12.51 16.36 -13.63
CA GLU A 82 -11.61 15.24 -13.88
C GLU A 82 -12.41 14.04 -14.41
N VAL A 83 -12.09 13.64 -15.64
CA VAL A 83 -12.77 12.53 -16.31
C VAL A 83 -12.02 11.21 -16.20
N ALA A 84 -10.71 11.27 -16.02
CA ALA A 84 -9.85 10.10 -15.87
C ALA A 84 -8.55 10.48 -15.16
N ALA A 85 -7.96 9.51 -14.47
CA ALA A 85 -6.62 9.60 -13.92
C ALA A 85 -5.90 8.26 -14.07
N ASP A 86 -4.57 8.31 -14.18
CA ASP A 86 -3.71 7.13 -14.17
C ASP A 86 -2.40 7.43 -13.45
N GLN A 87 -1.76 6.39 -12.94
CA GLN A 87 -0.47 6.51 -12.27
C GLN A 87 0.52 5.49 -12.83
N LEU A 88 1.65 5.99 -13.29
CA LEU A 88 2.71 5.22 -13.94
C LEU A 88 3.95 5.20 -13.05
N THR A 89 4.52 4.02 -12.85
CA THR A 89 5.79 3.89 -12.14
C THR A 89 6.94 4.23 -13.08
N LEU A 90 7.67 5.31 -12.80
CA LEU A 90 8.89 5.67 -13.50
C LEU A 90 10.10 4.94 -12.94
N ARG A 91 10.14 4.80 -11.63
CA ARG A 91 11.09 3.96 -10.88
C ARG A 91 10.38 3.43 -9.64
N GLY A 92 10.34 2.10 -9.50
CA GLY A 92 9.73 1.44 -8.35
C GLY A 92 10.53 1.65 -7.06
N ASP A 93 9.87 1.44 -5.94
CA ASP A 93 10.53 1.28 -4.65
C ASP A 93 11.38 0.01 -4.66
N ASP A 94 12.54 0.09 -4.03
CA ASP A 94 13.34 -1.10 -3.69
C ASP A 94 13.29 -1.29 -2.15
N PRO A 95 12.32 -2.07 -1.65
CA PRO A 95 12.21 -2.32 -0.22
C PRO A 95 13.48 -2.95 0.36
N ALA A 96 14.17 -3.79 -0.41
CA ALA A 96 15.40 -4.41 0.03
C ALA A 96 16.51 -3.38 0.25
N ALA A 97 16.67 -2.42 -0.66
CA ALA A 97 17.62 -1.32 -0.50
C ALA A 97 17.24 -0.40 0.67
N ARG A 98 15.93 -0.12 0.85
CA ARG A 98 15.43 0.73 1.94
C ARG A 98 15.69 0.11 3.31
N PHE A 99 15.55 -1.21 3.46
CA PHE A 99 15.73 -1.92 4.73
C PHE A 99 17.12 -2.56 4.90
N ALA A 100 17.90 -2.74 3.82
CA ALA A 100 19.22 -3.36 3.89
C ALA A 100 20.32 -2.45 4.47
N ALA A 101 20.07 -1.17 4.62
CA ALA A 101 21.14 -0.20 4.82
C ALA A 101 21.52 0.09 6.27
N THR A 102 20.84 -0.47 7.25
CA THR A 102 21.22 -0.22 8.64
C THR A 102 21.78 -1.50 9.25
N ALA A 103 23.11 -1.62 9.26
CA ALA A 103 23.75 -2.58 10.15
C ALA A 103 23.18 -2.32 11.56
N PRO A 104 22.68 -3.35 12.26
CA PRO A 104 22.09 -3.17 13.57
C PRO A 104 23.14 -2.57 14.50
N ALA A 105 22.89 -1.36 14.99
CA ALA A 105 23.69 -0.76 16.02
C ALA A 105 23.33 -1.45 17.33
N GLY A 106 24.23 -2.28 17.87
CA GLY A 106 24.08 -2.87 19.17
C GLY A 106 23.64 -4.34 19.18
N THR A 107 23.71 -4.94 20.37
CA THR A 107 23.39 -6.35 20.61
C THR A 107 21.93 -6.49 20.99
N LEU A 108 21.19 -7.36 20.30
CA LEU A 108 19.86 -7.77 20.72
C LEU A 108 19.94 -8.74 21.89
N ARG A 109 19.06 -8.57 22.86
CA ARG A 109 18.94 -9.43 24.03
C ARG A 109 17.53 -10.02 24.07
N VAL A 110 17.48 -11.30 24.37
CA VAL A 110 16.22 -12.02 24.59
C VAL A 110 16.18 -12.43 26.07
N ALA A 111 15.12 -11.99 26.75
CA ALA A 111 14.86 -12.40 28.12
C ALA A 111 13.37 -12.69 28.27
N ASP A 112 13.01 -13.85 28.78
CA ASP A 112 11.64 -14.35 28.83
C ASP A 112 10.98 -14.28 27.44
N LYS A 113 9.91 -13.52 27.29
CA LYS A 113 9.26 -13.25 26.00
C LYS A 113 9.43 -11.79 25.58
N THR A 114 10.61 -11.23 25.84
CA THR A 114 10.96 -9.85 25.49
C THR A 114 12.25 -9.83 24.70
N VAL A 115 12.22 -9.10 23.59
CA VAL A 115 13.41 -8.75 22.81
C VAL A 115 13.71 -7.28 23.08
N SER A 116 14.96 -6.98 23.40
CA SER A 116 15.42 -5.61 23.64
C SER A 116 16.70 -5.32 22.88
N GLY A 117 16.87 -4.07 22.47
CA GLY A 117 18.06 -3.51 21.86
C GLY A 117 18.29 -2.11 22.36
N GLU A 118 19.21 -1.38 21.72
CA GLU A 118 19.49 0.00 22.10
C GLU A 118 18.27 0.89 21.89
N GLY A 119 17.70 1.37 22.98
CA GLY A 119 16.58 2.30 23.00
C GLY A 119 15.21 1.69 22.69
N PHE A 120 15.08 0.36 22.50
CA PHE A 120 13.78 -0.26 22.25
C PHE A 120 13.59 -1.59 22.99
N SER A 121 12.32 -1.98 23.15
CA SER A 121 11.93 -3.32 23.57
C SER A 121 10.59 -3.73 22.98
N VAL A 122 10.48 -5.02 22.66
CA VAL A 122 9.25 -5.66 22.19
C VAL A 122 8.93 -6.82 23.11
N SER A 123 7.75 -6.83 23.70
CA SER A 123 7.31 -7.91 24.60
C SER A 123 6.10 -8.64 24.04
N PHE A 124 6.12 -9.96 24.18
CA PHE A 124 5.05 -10.84 23.74
C PHE A 124 4.23 -11.34 24.93
N ASP A 125 2.92 -11.44 24.75
CA ASP A 125 2.05 -12.03 25.78
C ASP A 125 2.28 -13.54 25.87
N PRO A 126 2.50 -14.10 27.06
CA PRO A 126 2.83 -15.51 27.22
C PRO A 126 1.69 -16.47 26.88
N LYS A 127 0.44 -16.01 26.93
CA LYS A 127 -0.74 -16.83 26.66
C LYS A 127 -1.16 -16.79 25.20
N SER A 128 -1.12 -15.60 24.59
CA SER A 128 -1.56 -15.40 23.22
C SER A 128 -0.42 -15.36 22.21
N GLY A 129 0.82 -15.11 22.61
CA GLY A 129 1.93 -14.90 21.67
C GLY A 129 1.88 -13.56 20.94
N PHE A 130 0.90 -12.73 21.19
CA PHE A 130 0.77 -11.43 20.53
C PHE A 130 1.77 -10.42 21.08
N ILE A 131 2.17 -9.47 20.25
CA ILE A 131 2.96 -8.33 20.72
C ILE A 131 2.06 -7.50 21.63
N ARG A 132 2.41 -7.43 22.91
CA ARG A 132 1.65 -6.68 23.91
C ARG A 132 2.21 -5.30 24.22
N SER A 133 3.50 -5.09 23.92
CA SER A 133 4.19 -3.84 24.17
C SER A 133 5.31 -3.66 23.14
N TYR A 134 5.40 -2.47 22.58
CA TYR A 134 6.54 -2.02 21.79
C TYR A 134 6.95 -0.64 22.28
N ARG A 135 8.10 -0.57 22.92
CA ARG A 135 8.61 0.68 23.50
C ARG A 135 9.83 1.17 22.72
N LEU A 136 9.84 2.46 22.46
CA LEU A 136 10.99 3.17 21.90
C LEU A 136 11.33 4.33 22.83
N ARG A 137 12.59 4.39 23.30
CA ARG A 137 13.05 5.41 24.25
C ARG A 137 12.10 5.60 25.46
N ASN A 138 11.64 4.49 26.02
CA ASN A 138 10.66 4.41 27.11
C ASN A 138 9.24 4.89 26.78
N VAL A 139 8.93 5.28 25.54
CA VAL A 139 7.58 5.60 25.10
C VAL A 139 6.90 4.34 24.57
N GLU A 140 5.71 4.01 25.11
CA GLU A 140 4.89 2.92 24.59
C GLU A 140 4.25 3.35 23.26
N LEU A 141 4.44 2.55 22.22
CA LEU A 141 3.94 2.85 20.88
C LEU A 141 2.59 2.17 20.57
N LEU A 142 2.19 1.19 21.39
CA LEU A 142 0.97 0.43 21.16
C LEU A 142 -0.14 0.87 22.11
N ALA A 143 -1.29 1.19 21.57
CA ALA A 143 -2.50 1.42 22.37
C ALA A 143 -3.12 0.12 22.91
N GLY A 144 -2.72 -1.03 22.36
CA GLY A 144 -3.17 -2.36 22.76
C GLY A 144 -2.40 -3.44 22.03
N PRO A 145 -2.63 -4.74 22.33
CA PRO A 145 -1.93 -5.84 21.68
C PRO A 145 -2.13 -5.87 20.18
N VAL A 146 -1.03 -6.12 19.44
CA VAL A 146 -1.11 -6.38 18.00
C VAL A 146 -1.61 -7.82 17.80
N ARG A 147 -2.79 -7.96 17.25
CA ARG A 147 -3.44 -9.26 17.01
C ARG A 147 -3.84 -9.40 15.54
N PRO A 148 -3.76 -10.60 14.98
CA PRO A 148 -4.22 -10.85 13.63
C PRO A 148 -5.73 -10.59 13.52
N ASN A 149 -6.15 -10.02 12.39
CA ASN A 149 -7.54 -9.83 12.07
C ASN A 149 -7.88 -10.67 10.83
N PHE A 150 -8.89 -11.54 10.95
CA PHE A 150 -9.30 -12.45 9.89
C PHE A 150 -10.61 -12.03 9.23
N TYR A 151 -11.20 -10.91 9.65
CA TYR A 151 -12.51 -10.51 9.20
C TYR A 151 -12.57 -9.02 8.86
N ARG A 152 -13.26 -8.71 7.77
CA ARG A 152 -13.69 -7.37 7.40
C ARG A 152 -15.21 -7.27 7.42
N ALA A 153 -15.75 -6.06 7.45
CA ALA A 153 -17.19 -5.85 7.25
C ALA A 153 -17.66 -6.50 5.94
N ALA A 154 -18.76 -7.22 6.00
CA ALA A 154 -19.33 -7.90 4.84
C ALA A 154 -19.86 -6.89 3.83
N THR A 155 -19.64 -7.16 2.55
CA THR A 155 -20.28 -6.47 1.43
C THR A 155 -21.59 -7.15 1.06
N ASP A 156 -22.40 -6.52 0.22
CA ASP A 156 -23.64 -7.12 -0.29
C ASP A 156 -23.37 -8.43 -1.03
N ASN A 157 -22.24 -8.55 -1.73
CA ASN A 157 -21.85 -9.80 -2.39
C ASN A 157 -21.57 -10.92 -1.38
N ASP A 158 -20.91 -10.62 -0.26
CA ASP A 158 -20.69 -11.60 0.81
C ASP A 158 -22.01 -12.07 1.41
N LEU A 159 -22.98 -11.16 1.59
CA LEU A 159 -24.31 -11.49 2.08
C LEU A 159 -25.13 -12.29 1.07
N GLY A 160 -25.02 -11.97 -0.21
CA GLY A 160 -25.69 -12.71 -1.30
C GLY A 160 -25.23 -14.17 -1.39
N VAL A 161 -23.94 -14.42 -1.22
CA VAL A 161 -23.35 -15.78 -1.18
C VAL A 161 -23.93 -16.61 -0.02
N ARG A 162 -24.13 -15.98 1.13
CA ARG A 162 -24.72 -16.60 2.31
C ARG A 162 -26.14 -17.13 2.03
N GLN A 163 -26.96 -16.40 1.28
CA GLN A 163 -28.34 -16.76 0.97
C GLN A 163 -28.43 -17.98 0.06
N THR A 164 -27.40 -18.27 -0.74
CA THR A 164 -27.43 -19.40 -1.67
C THR A 164 -27.14 -20.73 -1.02
N GLY A 165 -26.62 -20.78 0.19
CA GLY A 165 -26.21 -22.00 0.91
C GLY A 165 -25.08 -22.79 0.23
N LYS A 166 -24.51 -22.29 -0.88
CA LYS A 166 -23.50 -23.02 -1.67
C LYS A 166 -22.07 -22.87 -1.12
N TYR A 167 -21.84 -21.85 -0.30
CA TYR A 167 -20.50 -21.55 0.21
C TYR A 167 -20.52 -21.41 1.73
N PRO A 168 -19.43 -21.73 2.42
CA PRO A 168 -19.30 -21.51 3.86
C PRO A 168 -19.61 -20.05 4.21
N ASP A 169 -20.30 -19.87 5.32
CA ASP A 169 -20.61 -18.52 5.82
C ASP A 169 -19.31 -17.78 6.17
N SER A 170 -18.94 -16.77 5.39
CA SER A 170 -17.76 -15.95 5.64
C SER A 170 -17.80 -15.26 7.01
N GLN A 171 -19.00 -15.14 7.61
CA GLN A 171 -19.19 -14.59 8.96
C GLN A 171 -18.52 -15.45 10.05
N MET A 172 -18.22 -16.74 9.77
CA MET A 172 -17.45 -17.56 10.70
C MET A 172 -16.11 -16.95 11.08
N TRP A 173 -15.48 -16.24 10.13
CA TRP A 173 -14.19 -15.57 10.36
C TRP A 173 -14.26 -14.43 11.36
N ALA A 174 -15.43 -13.81 11.57
CA ALA A 174 -15.64 -12.80 12.60
C ALA A 174 -15.46 -13.36 14.02
N LYS A 175 -15.59 -14.68 14.18
CA LYS A 175 -15.45 -15.41 15.44
C LYS A 175 -14.13 -16.19 15.51
N ALA A 176 -13.23 -15.98 14.55
CA ALA A 176 -11.94 -16.65 14.54
C ALA A 176 -11.08 -16.15 15.72
N GLU A 177 -10.83 -17.05 16.67
CA GLU A 177 -10.01 -16.77 17.85
C GLU A 177 -8.74 -17.63 17.79
N PRO A 178 -7.56 -17.03 17.58
CA PRO A 178 -6.31 -17.75 17.58
C PRO A 178 -5.99 -18.34 18.94
N GLN A 179 -5.74 -19.64 18.97
CA GLN A 179 -5.23 -20.35 20.13
C GLN A 179 -3.75 -20.67 19.90
N LEU A 180 -2.88 -20.14 20.74
CA LEU A 180 -1.44 -20.36 20.64
C LEU A 180 -1.11 -21.82 20.89
N THR A 181 -0.42 -22.44 19.93
CA THR A 181 0.05 -23.84 20.00
C THR A 181 1.57 -23.93 20.11
N GLY A 182 2.29 -22.93 19.66
CA GLY A 182 3.75 -22.84 19.75
C GLY A 182 4.23 -21.40 19.75
N PHE A 183 5.33 -21.12 20.45
CA PHE A 183 5.99 -19.83 20.46
C PHE A 183 7.50 -20.00 20.64
N ALA A 184 8.26 -19.42 19.70
CA ALA A 184 9.71 -19.43 19.77
C ALA A 184 10.30 -18.04 19.46
N LEU A 185 11.36 -17.67 20.19
CA LEU A 185 12.24 -16.55 19.87
C LEU A 185 13.60 -17.14 19.52
N THR A 186 14.04 -16.95 18.28
CA THR A 186 15.31 -17.45 17.78
C THR A 186 16.25 -16.27 17.51
N PRO A 187 17.29 -16.07 18.35
CA PRO A 187 18.32 -15.08 18.09
C PRO A 187 19.16 -15.47 16.85
N GLY A 188 19.41 -14.48 16.00
CA GLY A 188 20.40 -14.52 14.92
C GLY A 188 21.47 -13.45 15.14
N ASP A 189 22.37 -13.28 14.16
CA ASP A 189 23.51 -12.36 14.28
C ASP A 189 23.07 -10.89 14.37
N SER A 190 22.01 -10.53 13.67
CA SER A 190 21.51 -9.14 13.56
C SER A 190 20.01 -9.00 13.79
N GLU A 191 19.33 -10.10 14.07
CA GLU A 191 17.88 -10.14 14.24
C GLU A 191 17.46 -11.14 15.32
N VAL A 192 16.24 -10.99 15.81
CA VAL A 192 15.56 -12.03 16.59
C VAL A 192 14.29 -12.39 15.86
N LYS A 193 14.14 -13.63 15.43
CA LYS A 193 12.96 -14.14 14.78
C LYS A 193 11.96 -14.63 15.81
N ALA A 194 10.76 -14.05 15.84
CA ALA A 194 9.63 -14.51 16.64
C ALA A 194 8.68 -15.31 15.76
N ILE A 195 8.38 -16.55 16.15
CA ILE A 195 7.42 -17.42 15.48
C ILE A 195 6.36 -17.80 16.48
N ALA A 196 5.10 -17.59 16.11
CA ALA A 196 3.95 -18.01 16.91
C ALA A 196 3.03 -18.84 16.01
N ASP A 197 2.77 -20.09 16.43
CA ASP A 197 1.88 -21.02 15.75
C ASP A 197 0.51 -20.99 16.43
N TYR A 198 -0.54 -20.98 15.61
CA TYR A 198 -1.90 -20.90 16.10
C TYR A 198 -2.79 -21.96 15.45
N THR A 199 -3.80 -22.35 16.19
CA THR A 199 -5.00 -22.98 15.61
C THR A 199 -6.17 -22.03 15.74
N LEU A 200 -7.11 -22.14 14.81
CA LEU A 200 -8.38 -21.40 14.80
C LEU A 200 -9.53 -22.43 14.82
N PRO A 201 -9.84 -23.01 16.00
CA PRO A 201 -10.76 -24.15 16.11
C PRO A 201 -12.14 -23.83 15.55
N ASN A 202 -12.61 -22.57 15.75
CA ASN A 202 -13.95 -22.15 15.33
C ASN A 202 -14.12 -22.09 13.81
N VAL A 203 -13.02 -22.11 13.05
CA VAL A 203 -13.02 -22.06 11.57
C VAL A 203 -12.26 -23.21 10.95
N GLY A 204 -11.72 -24.12 11.76
CA GLY A 204 -11.02 -25.33 11.30
C GLY A 204 -9.70 -25.04 10.57
N ALA A 205 -9.00 -23.94 10.89
CA ALA A 205 -7.76 -23.53 10.26
C ALA A 205 -6.55 -23.54 11.23
N LYS A 206 -5.35 -23.52 10.63
CA LYS A 206 -4.06 -23.42 11.35
C LYS A 206 -3.26 -22.28 10.78
#